data_00559997aff0469ba54aa0189b8046f4
#
_entry.id   00559997aff0469ba54aa0189b8046f4
#
_cell.length_a   1.000
_cell.length_b   1.000
_cell.length_c   1.000
_cell.angle_alpha   90.00
_cell.angle_beta   90.00
_cell.angle_gamma   90.00
#
_symmetry.space_group_name_H-M   'P 1'
#
loop_
_entity.id
_entity.type
_entity.pdbx_description
1 polymer ?
#
loop_
_entity_poly.entity_id
_entity_poly.type
_entity_poly.pdbx_seq_one_letter_code
_entity_poly.pdbx_strand_id
1 'polypeptide(L)'
;MRDLVSQLAGGERRPLARLLTAIENDAPGVREILPVLFAAGRGAHLVGITGPPGSGKSTLVNALTGEWRRRGRRVGILAVDPSSPYTGGAIMGDRIRMMDHAADRDVFMRSMAARGELGGMAATTWIAAAALDAAGYDPVVVETVGAGQSEVEIARLAETTVVVEVPEMGDEIQAIKAGLLEVADVIVVNKGDRPGADRAARQLRAMLSTAGGRVVRKPPPVLITAATTGAGVPELTDAVDRHQAQARSPDAARARAAAQVRRALAALSAQRAAEHGDWSEVVNAVARRELDPLTAAEQLLDS
;
A
#
# COMPACT_ATOMS: atom_id res chain seq x y z
N MET A 1 4.68 0.70 25.37
CA MET A 1 4.90 0.47 23.93
C MET A 1 5.93 -0.64 23.67
N ARG A 2 7.16 -0.56 24.20
CA ARG A 2 8.19 -1.61 23.99
C ARG A 2 7.70 -3.01 24.36
N ASP A 3 6.97 -3.15 25.47
CA ASP A 3 6.38 -4.44 25.88
C ASP A 3 5.38 -5.01 24.87
N LEU A 4 4.67 -4.16 24.12
CA LEU A 4 3.79 -4.62 23.06
C LEU A 4 4.61 -5.22 21.90
N VAL A 5 5.75 -4.60 21.54
CA VAL A 5 6.61 -5.11 20.47
C VAL A 5 7.22 -6.46 20.86
N SER A 6 7.68 -6.63 22.10
CA SER A 6 8.23 -7.92 22.57
C SER A 6 7.20 -9.06 22.53
N GLN A 7 5.92 -8.75 22.76
CA GLN A 7 4.81 -9.72 22.71
C GLN A 7 4.42 -10.11 21.27
N LEU A 8 4.78 -9.32 20.24
CA LEU A 8 4.49 -9.66 18.84
C LEU A 8 5.18 -10.96 18.41
N ALA A 9 6.37 -11.24 18.93
CA ALA A 9 7.12 -12.46 18.60
C ALA A 9 6.34 -13.75 18.90
N GLY A 10 5.44 -13.74 19.90
CA GLY A 10 4.54 -14.83 20.25
C GLY A 10 3.33 -14.99 19.33
N GLY A 11 3.13 -14.10 18.35
CA GLY A 11 1.99 -14.14 17.42
C GLY A 11 0.64 -13.78 18.07
N GLU A 12 0.66 -13.15 19.23
CA GLU A 12 -0.55 -12.78 19.94
C GLU A 12 -1.30 -11.64 19.26
N ARG A 13 -2.60 -11.84 18.98
CA ARG A 13 -3.43 -10.86 18.25
C ARG A 13 -3.75 -9.60 19.05
N ARG A 14 -3.92 -9.72 20.38
CA ARG A 14 -4.29 -8.57 21.24
C ARG A 14 -3.21 -7.50 21.32
N PRO A 15 -1.93 -7.82 21.60
CA PRO A 15 -0.84 -6.84 21.55
C PRO A 15 -0.71 -6.16 20.19
N LEU A 16 -0.81 -6.93 19.10
CA LEU A 16 -0.78 -6.40 17.75
C LEU A 16 -1.93 -5.41 17.48
N ALA A 17 -3.17 -5.77 17.84
CA ALA A 17 -4.32 -4.89 17.65
C ALA A 17 -4.17 -3.57 18.44
N ARG A 18 -3.65 -3.63 19.67
CA ARG A 18 -3.37 -2.44 20.50
C ARG A 18 -2.26 -1.57 19.89
N LEU A 19 -1.20 -2.20 19.40
CA LEU A 19 -0.11 -1.49 18.74
C LEU A 19 -0.59 -0.77 17.47
N LEU A 20 -1.37 -1.46 16.64
CA LEU A 20 -1.95 -0.86 15.41
C LEU A 20 -2.89 0.31 15.75
N THR A 21 -3.66 0.22 16.84
CA THR A 21 -4.49 1.35 17.31
C THR A 21 -3.63 2.53 17.75
N ALA A 22 -2.53 2.28 18.43
CA ALA A 22 -1.59 3.34 18.83
C ALA A 22 -0.92 3.99 17.62
N ILE A 23 -0.51 3.20 16.62
CA ILE A 23 0.06 3.68 15.36
C ILE A 23 -0.95 4.54 14.58
N GLU A 24 -2.19 4.09 14.45
CA GLU A 24 -3.26 4.81 13.75
C GLU A 24 -3.58 6.17 14.39
N ASN A 25 -3.48 6.27 15.71
CA ASN A 25 -3.75 7.48 16.48
C ASN A 25 -2.49 8.33 16.75
N ASP A 26 -1.35 8.00 16.16
CA ASP A 26 -0.05 8.65 16.41
C ASP A 26 0.22 8.85 17.92
N ALA A 27 -0.05 7.80 18.70
CA ALA A 27 0.05 7.88 20.15
C ALA A 27 1.49 8.13 20.59
N PRO A 28 1.69 8.86 21.70
CA PRO A 28 3.01 9.10 22.28
C PRO A 28 3.81 7.80 22.44
N GLY A 29 5.08 7.82 22.05
CA GLY A 29 5.98 6.67 22.12
C GLY A 29 5.94 5.73 20.90
N VAL A 30 5.12 5.99 19.87
CA VAL A 30 5.17 5.23 18.60
C VAL A 30 6.51 5.43 17.91
N ARG A 31 7.01 6.67 17.82
CA ARG A 31 8.32 6.96 17.19
C ARG A 31 9.48 6.27 17.91
N GLU A 32 9.43 6.18 19.24
CA GLU A 32 10.47 5.57 20.05
C GLU A 32 10.62 4.06 19.86
N ILE A 33 9.55 3.39 19.43
CA ILE A 33 9.57 1.94 19.19
C ILE A 33 9.94 1.57 17.76
N LEU A 34 9.98 2.52 16.80
CA LEU A 34 10.26 2.22 15.40
C LEU A 34 11.57 1.45 15.20
N PRO A 35 12.70 1.80 15.85
CA PRO A 35 13.93 1.03 15.68
C PRO A 35 13.80 -0.42 16.13
N VAL A 36 13.10 -0.65 17.25
CA VAL A 36 12.89 -2.00 17.80
C VAL A 36 11.92 -2.78 16.92
N LEU A 37 10.85 -2.13 16.44
CA LEU A 37 9.87 -2.73 15.55
C LEU A 37 10.50 -3.14 14.23
N PHE A 38 11.32 -2.26 13.66
CA PHE A 38 12.02 -2.54 12.41
C PHE A 38 13.02 -3.68 12.55
N ALA A 39 13.77 -3.72 13.66
CA ALA A 39 14.72 -4.80 13.94
C ALA A 39 14.02 -6.16 14.20
N ALA A 40 12.78 -6.14 14.67
CA ALA A 40 11.97 -7.35 14.89
C ALA A 40 11.34 -7.90 13.61
N GLY A 41 11.40 -7.16 12.49
CA GLY A 41 10.87 -7.58 11.19
C GLY A 41 11.56 -8.83 10.68
N ARG A 42 10.79 -9.70 10.01
CA ARG A 42 11.23 -10.98 9.44
C ARG A 42 11.37 -10.93 7.93
N GLY A 43 11.10 -9.78 7.33
CA GLY A 43 11.15 -9.54 5.88
C GLY A 43 9.90 -10.03 5.17
N ALA A 44 8.73 -9.75 5.71
CA ALA A 44 7.46 -10.05 5.05
C ALA A 44 7.36 -9.40 3.68
N HIS A 45 6.71 -10.08 2.74
CA HIS A 45 6.39 -9.55 1.44
C HIS A 45 5.25 -8.53 1.51
N LEU A 46 5.54 -7.27 1.25
CA LEU A 46 4.52 -6.22 1.20
C LEU A 46 3.88 -6.13 -0.19
N VAL A 47 2.62 -6.53 -0.28
CA VAL A 47 1.84 -6.58 -1.52
C VAL A 47 0.79 -5.47 -1.51
N GLY A 48 0.88 -4.52 -2.44
CA GLY A 48 -0.12 -3.48 -2.65
C GLY A 48 -1.16 -3.93 -3.67
N ILE A 49 -2.45 -3.80 -3.33
CA ILE A 49 -3.56 -4.07 -4.25
C ILE A 49 -4.34 -2.77 -4.48
N THR A 50 -4.34 -2.31 -5.72
CA THR A 50 -4.97 -1.05 -6.13
C THR A 50 -5.77 -1.21 -7.41
N GLY A 51 -6.54 -0.21 -7.78
CA GLY A 51 -7.39 -0.20 -8.98
C GLY A 51 -8.72 0.51 -8.72
N PRO A 52 -9.54 0.74 -9.76
CA PRO A 52 -10.75 1.54 -9.65
C PRO A 52 -11.78 0.96 -8.66
N PRO A 53 -12.68 1.81 -8.13
CA PRO A 53 -13.81 1.35 -7.32
C PRO A 53 -14.62 0.31 -8.09
N GLY A 54 -15.10 -0.71 -7.38
CA GLY A 54 -15.90 -1.77 -7.99
C GLY A 54 -15.14 -2.79 -8.83
N SER A 55 -13.79 -2.69 -8.96
CA SER A 55 -12.99 -3.70 -9.67
C SER A 55 -12.92 -5.05 -8.95
N GLY A 56 -13.37 -5.13 -7.71
CA GLY A 56 -13.40 -6.36 -6.93
C GLY A 56 -12.10 -6.62 -6.16
N LYS A 57 -11.36 -5.59 -5.80
CA LYS A 57 -10.11 -5.68 -5.01
C LYS A 57 -10.30 -6.49 -3.73
N SER A 58 -11.27 -6.14 -2.90
CA SER A 58 -11.51 -6.84 -1.62
C SER A 58 -11.87 -8.31 -1.82
N THR A 59 -12.65 -8.62 -2.87
CA THR A 59 -12.96 -10.02 -3.23
C THR A 59 -11.70 -10.76 -3.68
N LEU A 60 -10.83 -10.09 -4.45
CA LEU A 60 -9.56 -10.66 -4.90
C LEU A 60 -8.59 -10.86 -3.73
N VAL A 61 -8.50 -9.91 -2.80
CA VAL A 61 -7.71 -10.06 -1.56
C VAL A 61 -8.19 -11.25 -0.75
N ASN A 62 -9.52 -11.44 -0.61
CA ASN A 62 -10.09 -12.59 0.07
C ASN A 62 -9.68 -13.91 -0.62
N ALA A 63 -9.79 -13.99 -1.95
CA ALA A 63 -9.41 -15.17 -2.72
C ALA A 63 -7.90 -15.46 -2.65
N LEU A 64 -7.03 -14.43 -2.76
CA LEU A 64 -5.59 -14.55 -2.57
C LEU A 64 -5.23 -15.00 -1.15
N THR A 65 -5.92 -14.47 -0.14
CA THR A 65 -5.74 -14.88 1.25
C THR A 65 -6.00 -16.37 1.40
N GLY A 66 -7.11 -16.89 0.84
CA GLY A 66 -7.41 -18.31 0.83
C GLY A 66 -6.33 -19.16 0.14
N GLU A 67 -5.77 -18.67 -0.97
CA GLU A 67 -4.67 -19.35 -1.68
C GLU A 67 -3.40 -19.37 -0.83
N TRP A 68 -2.97 -18.26 -0.25
CA TRP A 68 -1.80 -18.22 0.64
C TRP A 68 -2.02 -19.08 1.89
N ARG A 69 -3.24 -19.10 2.45
CA ARG A 69 -3.58 -19.99 3.58
C ARG A 69 -3.46 -21.47 3.19
N ARG A 70 -3.91 -21.86 1.99
CA ARG A 70 -3.72 -23.23 1.46
C ARG A 70 -2.23 -23.60 1.30
N ARG A 71 -1.38 -22.59 1.03
CA ARG A 71 0.09 -22.75 0.99
C ARG A 71 0.74 -22.68 2.38
N GLY A 72 -0.03 -22.63 3.46
CA GLY A 72 0.45 -22.60 4.85
C GLY A 72 1.00 -21.25 5.33
N ARG A 73 0.78 -20.15 4.58
CA ARG A 73 1.29 -18.84 4.94
C ARG A 73 0.32 -18.10 5.89
N ARG A 74 0.88 -17.28 6.77
CA ARG A 74 0.12 -16.38 7.64
C ARG A 74 -0.05 -15.05 6.92
N VAL A 75 -1.28 -14.55 6.80
CA VAL A 75 -1.59 -13.35 5.98
C VAL A 75 -2.02 -12.19 6.85
N GLY A 76 -1.31 -11.07 6.72
CA GLY A 76 -1.73 -9.78 7.30
C GLY A 76 -2.40 -8.90 6.25
N ILE A 77 -3.53 -8.27 6.58
CA ILE A 77 -4.29 -7.44 5.65
C ILE A 77 -4.54 -6.07 6.28
N LEU A 78 -4.14 -5.02 5.57
CA LEU A 78 -4.43 -3.62 5.90
C LEU A 78 -5.34 -3.05 4.80
N ALA A 79 -6.60 -2.81 5.12
CA ALA A 79 -7.53 -2.08 4.25
C ALA A 79 -7.44 -0.59 4.60
N VAL A 80 -6.97 0.23 3.67
CA VAL A 80 -6.69 1.65 3.90
C VAL A 80 -7.70 2.50 3.16
N ASP A 81 -8.51 3.27 3.91
CA ASP A 81 -9.52 4.18 3.39
C ASP A 81 -9.05 5.63 3.50
N PRO A 82 -8.76 6.30 2.36
CA PRO A 82 -8.36 7.71 2.36
C PRO A 82 -9.52 8.67 2.65
N SER A 83 -10.78 8.23 2.55
CA SER A 83 -11.95 9.10 2.55
C SER A 83 -12.58 9.35 3.93
N SER A 84 -12.05 8.73 5.02
CA SER A 84 -12.68 8.78 6.34
C SER A 84 -11.87 9.54 7.41
N PRO A 85 -11.55 10.84 7.24
CA PRO A 85 -10.96 11.62 8.33
C PRO A 85 -11.98 11.93 9.46
N TYR A 86 -13.29 11.84 9.20
CA TYR A 86 -14.34 12.32 10.10
C TYR A 86 -15.22 11.24 10.74
N THR A 87 -15.29 10.04 10.20
CA THR A 87 -16.32 9.06 10.63
C THR A 87 -15.86 8.06 11.69
N GLY A 88 -14.62 8.13 12.19
CA GLY A 88 -14.17 7.32 13.34
C GLY A 88 -14.31 5.81 13.22
N GLY A 89 -14.84 5.30 12.13
CA GLY A 89 -15.08 3.90 11.86
C GLY A 89 -14.76 3.55 10.43
N ALA A 90 -13.82 2.65 10.23
CA ALA A 90 -13.63 2.00 8.95
C ALA A 90 -14.95 1.40 8.47
N ILE A 91 -15.29 1.60 7.20
CA ILE A 91 -16.57 1.24 6.62
C ILE A 91 -16.85 -0.24 6.92
N MET A 92 -17.97 -0.49 7.59
CA MET A 92 -18.43 -1.81 8.03
C MET A 92 -18.54 -2.81 6.86
N GLY A 93 -18.66 -2.31 5.63
CA GLY A 93 -18.77 -3.10 4.40
C GLY A 93 -17.56 -3.96 4.05
N ASP A 94 -16.34 -3.52 4.40
CA ASP A 94 -15.13 -4.28 4.09
C ASP A 94 -14.95 -5.48 5.03
N ARG A 95 -15.38 -5.35 6.29
CA ARG A 95 -15.38 -6.48 7.23
C ARG A 95 -16.32 -7.60 6.83
N ILE A 96 -17.47 -7.28 6.23
CA ILE A 96 -18.47 -8.27 5.81
C ILE A 96 -17.95 -9.10 4.63
N ARG A 97 -17.17 -8.51 3.74
CA ARG A 97 -16.63 -9.19 2.54
C ARG A 97 -15.50 -10.18 2.82
N MET A 98 -14.86 -10.10 3.99
CA MET A 98 -13.76 -10.99 4.41
C MET A 98 -14.12 -11.86 5.62
N MET A 99 -15.41 -12.07 5.87
CA MET A 99 -15.88 -12.93 6.99
C MET A 99 -15.43 -14.38 6.86
N ASP A 100 -15.11 -14.85 5.66
CA ASP A 100 -14.64 -16.23 5.42
C ASP A 100 -13.37 -16.57 6.19
N HIS A 101 -12.51 -15.58 6.48
CA HIS A 101 -11.26 -15.77 7.22
C HIS A 101 -11.31 -15.22 8.66
N ALA A 102 -12.46 -14.74 9.14
CA ALA A 102 -12.56 -14.11 10.46
C ALA A 102 -12.20 -15.05 11.62
N ALA A 103 -12.47 -16.35 11.46
CA ALA A 103 -12.14 -17.39 12.43
C ALA A 103 -10.70 -17.95 12.28
N ASP A 104 -10.01 -17.67 11.19
CA ASP A 104 -8.65 -18.16 10.94
C ASP A 104 -7.64 -17.35 11.79
N ARG A 105 -6.93 -18.07 12.67
CA ARG A 105 -5.93 -17.45 13.57
C ARG A 105 -4.70 -16.94 12.82
N ASP A 106 -4.43 -17.47 11.65
CA ASP A 106 -3.30 -17.09 10.80
C ASP A 106 -3.66 -16.02 9.75
N VAL A 107 -4.85 -15.45 9.83
CA VAL A 107 -5.24 -14.26 9.10
C VAL A 107 -5.50 -13.12 10.08
N PHE A 108 -4.79 -12.02 9.90
CA PHE A 108 -5.04 -10.79 10.64
C PHE A 108 -5.50 -9.69 9.70
N MET A 109 -6.61 -9.05 10.01
CA MET A 109 -7.15 -7.96 9.20
C MET A 109 -7.39 -6.72 10.04
N ARG A 110 -7.01 -5.58 9.50
CA ARG A 110 -7.27 -4.25 10.07
C ARG A 110 -7.68 -3.27 8.99
N SER A 111 -8.82 -2.61 9.18
CA SER A 111 -9.17 -1.41 8.41
C SER A 111 -8.56 -0.20 9.12
N MET A 112 -7.88 0.66 8.36
CA MET A 112 -7.22 1.85 8.85
C MET A 112 -7.78 3.07 8.13
N ALA A 113 -8.03 4.14 8.88
CA ALA A 113 -8.33 5.45 8.32
C ALA A 113 -7.04 6.22 8.10
N ALA A 114 -6.96 6.98 7.01
CA ALA A 114 -5.90 7.94 6.81
C ALA A 114 -6.11 9.12 7.78
N ARG A 115 -5.48 9.08 8.93
CA ARG A 115 -5.49 10.19 9.89
C ARG A 115 -4.10 10.80 9.93
N GLY A 116 -4.05 12.12 9.92
CA GLY A 116 -2.86 12.85 10.31
C GLY A 116 -2.11 13.55 9.18
N GLU A 117 -1.58 14.71 9.55
CA GLU A 117 -0.84 15.62 8.69
C GLU A 117 0.62 15.19 8.50
N LEU A 118 1.14 14.28 9.32
CA LEU A 118 2.55 13.97 9.48
C LEU A 118 2.97 12.71 8.72
N GLY A 119 3.45 12.91 7.51
CA GLY A 119 3.95 11.84 6.64
C GLY A 119 2.86 11.10 5.89
N GLY A 120 1.61 11.46 6.08
CA GLY A 120 0.46 10.94 5.35
C GLY A 120 0.14 9.47 5.62
N MET A 121 -0.85 8.98 4.89
CA MET A 121 -1.32 7.59 4.93
C MET A 121 -0.20 6.56 4.72
N ALA A 122 0.76 6.87 3.85
CA ALA A 122 1.87 5.97 3.52
C ALA A 122 2.77 5.67 4.73
N ALA A 123 3.07 6.65 5.59
CA ALA A 123 3.92 6.44 6.77
C ALA A 123 3.23 5.58 7.82
N THR A 124 1.97 5.87 8.15
CA THR A 124 1.17 5.10 9.11
C THR A 124 0.96 3.66 8.62
N THR A 125 0.67 3.48 7.32
CA THR A 125 0.51 2.16 6.70
C THR A 125 1.82 1.37 6.73
N TRP A 126 2.96 2.02 6.48
CA TRP A 126 4.27 1.38 6.55
C TRP A 126 4.59 0.88 7.96
N ILE A 127 4.35 1.70 8.99
CA ILE A 127 4.57 1.31 10.39
C ILE A 127 3.64 0.14 10.77
N ALA A 128 2.38 0.18 10.32
CA ALA A 128 1.43 -0.89 10.54
C ALA A 128 1.85 -2.20 9.85
N ALA A 129 2.37 -2.11 8.61
CA ALA A 129 2.91 -3.26 7.89
C ALA A 129 4.14 -3.84 8.61
N ALA A 130 5.04 -2.99 9.13
CA ALA A 130 6.17 -3.43 9.94
C ALA A 130 5.74 -4.14 11.24
N ALA A 131 4.63 -3.72 11.85
CA ALA A 131 4.08 -4.41 13.02
C ALA A 131 3.52 -5.80 12.68
N LEU A 132 2.89 -5.96 11.52
CA LEU A 132 2.44 -7.26 11.02
C LEU A 132 3.63 -8.17 10.68
N ASP A 133 4.67 -7.64 10.04
CA ASP A 133 5.91 -8.37 9.75
C ASP A 133 6.57 -8.86 11.05
N ALA A 134 6.75 -7.99 12.04
CA ALA A 134 7.29 -8.35 13.35
C ALA A 134 6.44 -9.42 14.07
N ALA A 135 5.12 -9.43 13.85
CA ALA A 135 4.21 -10.45 14.37
C ALA A 135 4.23 -11.76 13.55
N GLY A 136 5.02 -11.83 12.46
CA GLY A 136 5.25 -13.03 11.65
C GLY A 136 4.16 -13.30 10.63
N TYR A 137 3.46 -12.27 10.14
CA TYR A 137 2.59 -12.39 8.96
C TYR A 137 3.40 -12.16 7.69
N ASP A 138 3.27 -13.07 6.73
CA ASP A 138 3.87 -13.02 5.39
C ASP A 138 2.98 -13.82 4.41
N PRO A 139 2.37 -13.14 3.42
CA PRO A 139 2.53 -11.74 3.04
C PRO A 139 1.76 -10.74 3.94
N VAL A 140 2.15 -9.46 3.83
CA VAL A 140 1.34 -8.34 4.30
C VAL A 140 0.72 -7.66 3.09
N VAL A 141 -0.61 -7.68 3.00
CA VAL A 141 -1.38 -7.09 1.91
C VAL A 141 -1.89 -5.72 2.34
N VAL A 142 -1.68 -4.71 1.49
CA VAL A 142 -2.26 -3.39 1.65
C VAL A 142 -3.25 -3.15 0.51
N GLU A 143 -4.52 -3.03 0.85
CA GLU A 143 -5.59 -2.75 -0.09
C GLU A 143 -6.03 -1.29 0.02
N THR A 144 -6.15 -0.59 -1.12
CA THR A 144 -6.75 0.75 -1.16
C THR A 144 -8.26 0.66 -1.26
N VAL A 145 -8.96 1.40 -0.40
CA VAL A 145 -10.41 1.57 -0.48
C VAL A 145 -10.68 2.97 -1.04
N GLY A 146 -11.35 3.04 -2.20
CA GLY A 146 -11.67 4.31 -2.84
C GLY A 146 -10.80 4.64 -4.07
N ALA A 147 -10.98 5.85 -4.61
CA ALA A 147 -10.26 6.38 -5.76
C ALA A 147 -9.43 7.60 -5.35
N GLY A 148 -8.21 7.74 -5.88
CA GLY A 148 -7.46 8.98 -5.71
C GLY A 148 -5.93 8.81 -5.66
N GLN A 149 -5.25 9.81 -5.12
CA GLN A 149 -3.78 9.87 -5.03
C GLN A 149 -3.19 8.77 -4.13
N SER A 150 -3.96 8.27 -3.18
CA SER A 150 -3.59 7.16 -2.29
C SER A 150 -3.24 5.86 -3.03
N GLU A 151 -3.81 5.63 -4.21
CA GLU A 151 -3.51 4.46 -5.04
C GLU A 151 -2.03 4.43 -5.46
N VAL A 152 -1.49 5.58 -5.87
CA VAL A 152 -0.08 5.71 -6.27
C VAL A 152 0.85 5.67 -5.05
N GLU A 153 0.43 6.22 -3.92
CA GLU A 153 1.23 6.20 -2.68
C GLU A 153 1.41 4.78 -2.15
N ILE A 154 0.34 3.99 -2.12
CA ILE A 154 0.39 2.58 -1.68
C ILE A 154 1.18 1.73 -2.66
N ALA A 155 1.02 1.96 -3.97
CA ALA A 155 1.83 1.31 -4.98
C ALA A 155 3.33 1.56 -4.78
N ARG A 156 3.70 2.77 -4.38
CA ARG A 156 5.10 3.11 -4.07
C ARG A 156 5.60 2.55 -2.73
N LEU A 157 4.70 2.15 -1.84
CA LEU A 157 5.04 1.55 -0.55
C LEU A 157 5.32 0.05 -0.70
N ALA A 158 4.57 -0.62 -1.54
CA ALA A 158 4.61 -2.07 -1.74
C ALA A 158 5.92 -2.55 -2.38
N GLU A 159 6.28 -3.79 -2.11
CA GLU A 159 7.34 -4.50 -2.84
C GLU A 159 6.82 -5.08 -4.15
N THR A 160 5.54 -5.46 -4.18
CA THR A 160 4.82 -5.89 -5.37
C THR A 160 3.49 -5.16 -5.44
N THR A 161 3.26 -4.44 -6.54
CA THR A 161 2.01 -3.74 -6.80
C THR A 161 1.17 -4.50 -7.81
N VAL A 162 -0.01 -4.92 -7.38
CA VAL A 162 -1.04 -5.54 -8.22
C VAL A 162 -2.09 -4.48 -8.57
N VAL A 163 -2.22 -4.17 -9.84
CA VAL A 163 -3.27 -3.27 -10.36
C VAL A 163 -4.43 -4.10 -10.88
N VAL A 164 -5.62 -3.86 -10.34
CA VAL A 164 -6.84 -4.64 -10.63
C VAL A 164 -7.76 -3.83 -11.53
N GLU A 165 -8.04 -4.39 -12.70
CA GLU A 165 -8.91 -3.85 -13.74
C GLU A 165 -10.13 -4.76 -13.98
N VAL A 166 -11.10 -4.30 -14.77
CA VAL A 166 -12.31 -5.06 -15.13
C VAL A 166 -12.58 -5.02 -16.63
N PRO A 167 -13.30 -6.03 -17.20
CA PRO A 167 -13.56 -6.12 -18.63
C PRO A 167 -14.39 -4.98 -19.22
N GLU A 168 -15.24 -4.34 -18.41
CA GLU A 168 -16.25 -3.36 -18.83
C GLU A 168 -15.69 -1.95 -19.07
N MET A 169 -14.41 -1.75 -18.87
CA MET A 169 -13.76 -0.48 -19.18
C MET A 169 -13.59 -0.32 -20.69
N GLY A 170 -14.62 0.21 -21.37
CA GLY A 170 -14.61 0.61 -22.77
C GLY A 170 -13.59 1.73 -23.06
N ASP A 171 -14.03 2.90 -23.52
CA ASP A 171 -13.16 4.07 -23.75
C ASP A 171 -12.43 4.60 -22.50
N GLU A 172 -12.83 4.16 -21.30
CA GLU A 172 -12.17 4.46 -20.02
C GLU A 172 -10.83 3.73 -19.79
N ILE A 173 -10.44 2.77 -20.65
CA ILE A 173 -9.05 2.24 -20.63
C ILE A 173 -8.02 3.38 -20.84
N GLN A 174 -8.41 4.46 -21.52
CA GLN A 174 -7.59 5.67 -21.63
C GLN A 174 -7.54 6.48 -20.31
N ALA A 175 -8.47 6.26 -19.40
CA ALA A 175 -8.53 6.88 -18.08
C ALA A 175 -7.78 6.09 -17.00
N ILE A 176 -7.23 4.91 -17.30
CA ILE A 176 -6.28 4.27 -16.38
C ILE A 176 -5.16 5.29 -16.20
N LYS A 177 -5.14 5.90 -15.03
CA LYS A 177 -4.15 6.94 -14.72
C LYS A 177 -2.78 6.41 -15.14
N ALA A 178 -2.17 7.01 -16.14
CA ALA A 178 -0.88 6.57 -16.70
C ALA A 178 0.13 6.25 -15.57
N GLY A 179 0.07 6.97 -14.45
CA GLY A 179 0.89 6.73 -13.28
C GLY A 179 0.65 5.38 -12.57
N LEU A 180 -0.53 4.75 -12.67
CA LEU A 180 -0.79 3.44 -12.05
C LEU A 180 -0.16 2.30 -12.86
N LEU A 181 -0.20 2.38 -14.18
CA LEU A 181 0.45 1.40 -15.06
C LEU A 181 1.98 1.46 -14.95
N GLU A 182 2.55 2.65 -14.69
CA GLU A 182 3.99 2.83 -14.51
C GLU A 182 4.52 2.16 -13.23
N VAL A 183 3.68 2.04 -12.19
CA VAL A 183 4.05 1.44 -10.90
C VAL A 183 3.59 -0.02 -10.75
N ALA A 184 2.82 -0.55 -11.71
CA ALA A 184 2.34 -1.91 -11.68
C ALA A 184 3.47 -2.94 -11.86
N ASP A 185 3.50 -3.95 -11.01
CA ASP A 185 4.36 -5.13 -11.14
C ASP A 185 3.60 -6.33 -11.69
N VAL A 186 2.29 -6.38 -11.43
CA VAL A 186 1.35 -7.34 -11.98
C VAL A 186 0.05 -6.60 -12.30
N ILE A 187 -0.54 -6.87 -13.46
CA ILE A 187 -1.85 -6.35 -13.83
C ILE A 187 -2.84 -7.49 -13.90
N VAL A 188 -4.02 -7.28 -13.32
CA VAL A 188 -5.09 -8.27 -13.24
C VAL A 188 -6.34 -7.73 -13.90
N VAL A 189 -6.89 -8.44 -14.87
CA VAL A 189 -8.26 -8.26 -15.33
C VAL A 189 -9.14 -9.18 -14.50
N ASN A 190 -9.75 -8.62 -13.46
CA ASN A 190 -10.67 -9.35 -12.59
C ASN A 190 -12.07 -9.45 -13.21
N LYS A 191 -12.96 -10.25 -12.62
CA LYS A 191 -14.27 -10.60 -13.19
C LYS A 191 -14.13 -11.27 -14.57
N GLY A 192 -13.14 -12.15 -14.68
CA GLY A 192 -12.83 -12.88 -15.90
C GLY A 192 -13.95 -13.85 -16.37
N ASP A 193 -14.93 -14.09 -15.52
CA ASP A 193 -16.19 -14.76 -15.83
C ASP A 193 -17.14 -13.92 -16.69
N ARG A 194 -16.89 -12.63 -16.85
CA ARG A 194 -17.68 -11.72 -17.67
C ARG A 194 -17.17 -11.64 -19.10
N PRO A 195 -18.08 -11.39 -20.09
CA PRO A 195 -17.69 -11.16 -21.47
C PRO A 195 -16.68 -10.01 -21.59
N GLY A 196 -15.70 -10.16 -22.48
CA GLY A 196 -14.71 -9.09 -22.77
C GLY A 196 -13.40 -9.16 -21.99
N ALA A 197 -13.25 -10.06 -21.02
CA ALA A 197 -12.01 -10.18 -20.23
C ALA A 197 -10.77 -10.42 -21.07
N ASP A 198 -10.84 -11.33 -22.04
CA ASP A 198 -9.73 -11.60 -22.98
C ASP A 198 -9.40 -10.39 -23.87
N ARG A 199 -10.43 -9.64 -24.29
CA ARG A 199 -10.24 -8.43 -25.09
C ARG A 199 -9.52 -7.37 -24.26
N ALA A 200 -9.96 -7.10 -23.02
CA ALA A 200 -9.33 -6.16 -22.11
C ALA A 200 -7.87 -6.54 -21.84
N ALA A 201 -7.60 -7.81 -21.57
CA ALA A 201 -6.24 -8.29 -21.34
C ALA A 201 -5.33 -8.11 -22.57
N ARG A 202 -5.85 -8.36 -23.79
CA ARG A 202 -5.09 -8.11 -25.03
C ARG A 202 -4.80 -6.62 -25.24
N GLN A 203 -5.77 -5.75 -24.98
CA GLN A 203 -5.60 -4.29 -25.09
C GLN A 203 -4.54 -3.78 -24.11
N LEU A 204 -4.58 -4.21 -22.84
CA LEU A 204 -3.57 -3.85 -21.85
C LEU A 204 -2.17 -4.31 -22.28
N ARG A 205 -2.01 -5.54 -22.77
CA ARG A 205 -0.73 -6.04 -23.26
C ARG A 205 -0.22 -5.21 -24.46
N ALA A 206 -1.09 -4.83 -25.37
CA ALA A 206 -0.73 -3.98 -26.50
C ALA A 206 -0.28 -2.59 -26.05
N MET A 207 -1.00 -1.96 -25.12
CA MET A 207 -0.61 -0.66 -24.54
C MET A 207 0.76 -0.72 -23.86
N LEU A 208 1.00 -1.74 -23.05
CA LEU A 208 2.28 -1.93 -22.34
C LEU A 208 3.44 -2.15 -23.32
N SER A 209 3.21 -2.86 -24.45
CA SER A 209 4.24 -3.06 -25.47
C SER A 209 4.60 -1.78 -26.21
N THR A 210 3.64 -0.86 -26.39
CA THR A 210 3.84 0.41 -27.09
C THR A 210 4.50 1.46 -26.17
N ALA A 211 4.17 1.46 -24.87
CA ALA A 211 4.78 2.34 -23.88
C ALA A 211 6.26 2.02 -23.60
N GLY A 212 6.70 0.79 -23.88
CA GLY A 212 8.06 0.28 -23.61
C GLY A 212 9.19 0.93 -24.42
N GLY A 213 8.90 1.83 -25.38
CA GLY A 213 9.92 2.53 -26.18
C GLY A 213 10.81 3.53 -25.42
N ARG A 214 10.52 3.81 -24.15
CA ARG A 214 11.29 4.75 -23.29
C ARG A 214 11.80 4.19 -21.97
N VAL A 215 11.39 2.98 -21.56
CA VAL A 215 11.74 2.42 -20.25
C VAL A 215 12.34 1.03 -20.40
N VAL A 216 13.52 0.84 -19.86
CA VAL A 216 14.32 -0.42 -19.88
C VAL A 216 13.66 -1.55 -19.05
N ARG A 217 12.47 -1.35 -18.51
CA ARG A 217 11.78 -2.32 -17.65
C ARG A 217 10.94 -3.29 -18.47
N LYS A 218 11.06 -4.60 -18.16
CA LYS A 218 10.18 -5.64 -18.74
C LYS A 218 8.71 -5.31 -18.37
N PRO A 219 7.78 -5.34 -19.34
CA PRO A 219 6.38 -5.07 -19.07
C PRO A 219 5.80 -6.06 -18.03
N PRO A 220 4.93 -5.59 -17.12
CA PRO A 220 4.29 -6.44 -16.13
C PRO A 220 3.42 -7.52 -16.79
N PRO A 221 3.31 -8.72 -16.20
CA PRO A 221 2.37 -9.73 -16.67
C PRO A 221 0.92 -9.24 -16.51
N VAL A 222 0.07 -9.56 -17.50
CA VAL A 222 -1.37 -9.31 -17.47
C VAL A 222 -2.09 -10.65 -17.34
N LEU A 223 -2.76 -10.85 -16.19
CA LEU A 223 -3.47 -12.07 -15.83
C LEU A 223 -4.98 -11.82 -15.81
N ILE A 224 -5.76 -12.87 -16.02
CA ILE A 224 -7.22 -12.83 -15.88
C ILE A 224 -7.60 -13.64 -14.64
N THR A 225 -8.47 -13.06 -13.80
CA THR A 225 -8.98 -13.72 -12.60
C THR A 225 -10.49 -13.60 -12.49
N ALA A 226 -11.13 -14.59 -11.91
CA ALA A 226 -12.51 -14.50 -11.43
C ALA A 226 -12.47 -14.76 -9.90
N ALA A 227 -12.32 -13.68 -9.14
CA ALA A 227 -12.08 -13.77 -7.69
C ALA A 227 -13.20 -14.51 -6.94
N THR A 228 -14.44 -14.49 -7.45
CA THR A 228 -15.60 -15.17 -6.87
C THR A 228 -15.55 -16.69 -7.02
N THR A 229 -14.91 -17.20 -8.08
CA THR A 229 -14.77 -18.63 -8.36
C THR A 229 -13.38 -19.17 -8.04
N GLY A 230 -12.41 -18.28 -7.80
CA GLY A 230 -11.01 -18.63 -7.60
C GLY A 230 -10.22 -18.89 -8.89
N ALA A 231 -10.85 -18.80 -10.06
CA ALA A 231 -10.16 -19.02 -11.34
C ALA A 231 -9.07 -17.95 -11.55
N GLY A 232 -7.87 -18.38 -11.95
CA GLY A 232 -6.69 -17.50 -12.18
C GLY A 232 -6.01 -16.99 -10.90
N VAL A 233 -6.56 -17.30 -9.71
CA VAL A 233 -5.97 -16.86 -8.42
C VAL A 233 -4.66 -17.59 -8.10
N PRO A 234 -4.52 -18.90 -8.32
CA PRO A 234 -3.22 -19.58 -8.15
C PRO A 234 -2.12 -18.98 -9.03
N GLU A 235 -2.41 -18.71 -10.29
CA GLU A 235 -1.48 -18.12 -11.27
C GLU A 235 -1.07 -16.69 -10.87
N LEU A 236 -2.02 -15.92 -10.33
CA LEU A 236 -1.75 -14.59 -9.78
C LEU A 236 -0.83 -14.70 -8.55
N THR A 237 -1.12 -15.61 -7.64
CA THR A 237 -0.29 -15.86 -6.46
C THR A 237 1.13 -16.21 -6.86
N ASP A 238 1.30 -17.10 -7.86
CA ASP A 238 2.62 -17.47 -8.40
C ASP A 238 3.35 -16.27 -9.05
N ALA A 239 2.61 -15.38 -9.71
CA ALA A 239 3.21 -14.17 -10.29
C ALA A 239 3.70 -13.20 -9.21
N VAL A 240 2.92 -13.02 -8.14
CA VAL A 240 3.29 -12.21 -6.98
C VAL A 240 4.51 -12.79 -6.27
N ASP A 241 4.54 -14.11 -6.03
CA ASP A 241 5.66 -14.79 -5.38
C ASP A 241 6.94 -14.74 -6.25
N ARG A 242 6.82 -14.88 -7.57
CA ARG A 242 7.96 -14.71 -8.49
C ARG A 242 8.50 -13.29 -8.49
N HIS A 243 7.63 -12.28 -8.44
CA HIS A 243 8.06 -10.89 -8.35
C HIS A 243 8.79 -10.61 -7.02
N GLN A 244 8.31 -11.16 -5.92
CA GLN A 244 8.98 -11.07 -4.62
C GLN A 244 10.44 -11.51 -4.70
N ALA A 245 10.71 -12.66 -5.35
CA ALA A 245 12.07 -13.17 -5.50
C ALA A 245 12.99 -12.21 -6.26
N GLN A 246 12.45 -11.51 -7.28
CA GLN A 246 13.18 -10.48 -8.04
C GLN A 246 13.37 -9.19 -7.22
N ALA A 247 12.32 -8.77 -6.50
CA ALA A 247 12.32 -7.58 -5.66
C ALA A 247 13.28 -7.70 -4.46
N ARG A 248 13.65 -8.90 -4.04
CA ARG A 248 14.62 -9.17 -2.97
C ARG A 248 16.08 -9.08 -3.41
N SER A 249 16.37 -8.75 -4.66
CA SER A 249 17.76 -8.49 -5.08
C SER A 249 18.36 -7.35 -4.23
N PRO A 250 19.67 -7.39 -3.92
CA PRO A 250 20.33 -6.36 -3.11
C PRO A 250 20.15 -4.95 -3.68
N ASP A 251 20.20 -4.80 -5.00
CA ASP A 251 20.05 -3.50 -5.68
C ASP A 251 18.61 -2.98 -5.54
N ALA A 252 17.60 -3.83 -5.72
CA ALA A 252 16.20 -3.46 -5.54
C ALA A 252 15.90 -3.10 -4.07
N ALA A 253 16.43 -3.86 -3.11
CA ALA A 253 16.29 -3.56 -1.68
C ALA A 253 16.92 -2.21 -1.33
N ARG A 254 18.12 -1.92 -1.84
CA ARG A 254 18.80 -0.64 -1.65
C ARG A 254 18.03 0.53 -2.28
N ALA A 255 17.50 0.35 -3.49
CA ALA A 255 16.72 1.37 -4.17
C ALA A 255 15.43 1.70 -3.38
N ARG A 256 14.73 0.67 -2.85
CA ARG A 256 13.55 0.87 -1.98
C ARG A 256 13.91 1.60 -0.69
N ALA A 257 14.96 1.17 0.00
CA ALA A 257 15.43 1.83 1.22
C ALA A 257 15.75 3.31 0.97
N ALA A 258 16.46 3.63 -0.12
CA ALA A 258 16.74 5.00 -0.51
C ALA A 258 15.46 5.82 -0.80
N ALA A 259 14.45 5.21 -1.43
CA ALA A 259 13.15 5.86 -1.66
C ALA A 259 12.38 6.10 -0.34
N GLN A 260 12.42 5.17 0.60
CA GLN A 260 11.81 5.30 1.93
C GLN A 260 12.48 6.44 2.72
N VAL A 261 13.82 6.48 2.74
CA VAL A 261 14.57 7.55 3.41
C VAL A 261 14.25 8.91 2.81
N ARG A 262 14.23 9.04 1.46
CA ARG A 262 13.87 10.32 0.82
C ARG A 262 12.46 10.80 1.21
N ARG A 263 11.49 9.90 1.29
CA ARG A 263 10.12 10.25 1.73
C ARG A 263 10.09 10.68 3.19
N ALA A 264 10.78 9.95 4.06
CA ALA A 264 10.88 10.31 5.47
C ALA A 264 11.53 11.69 5.65
N LEU A 265 12.60 11.99 4.90
CA LEU A 265 13.22 13.30 4.88
C LEU A 265 12.24 14.39 4.42
N ALA A 266 11.54 14.19 3.31
CA ALA A 266 10.57 15.16 2.82
C ALA A 266 9.45 15.44 3.85
N ALA A 267 8.92 14.38 4.48
CA ALA A 267 7.88 14.51 5.49
C ALA A 267 8.39 15.25 6.75
N LEU A 268 9.57 14.87 7.25
CA LEU A 268 10.17 15.51 8.42
C LEU A 268 10.57 16.96 8.16
N SER A 269 11.07 17.27 6.95
CA SER A 269 11.40 18.65 6.56
C SER A 269 10.15 19.51 6.48
N ALA A 270 9.08 19.02 5.86
CA ALA A 270 7.81 19.74 5.78
C ALA A 270 7.21 20.01 7.18
N GLN A 271 7.29 19.01 8.08
CA GLN A 271 6.83 19.18 9.45
C GLN A 271 7.65 20.24 10.19
N ARG A 272 8.98 20.13 10.17
CA ARG A 272 9.87 21.10 10.86
C ARG A 272 9.66 22.50 10.34
N ALA A 273 9.53 22.65 9.02
CA ALA A 273 9.26 23.96 8.41
C ALA A 273 7.91 24.54 8.89
N ALA A 274 6.86 23.71 8.98
CA ALA A 274 5.55 24.17 9.46
C ALA A 274 5.54 24.54 10.97
N GLU A 275 6.39 23.91 11.77
CA GLU A 275 6.56 24.20 13.20
C GLU A 275 7.55 25.35 13.45
N HIS A 276 8.22 25.85 12.40
CA HIS A 276 9.19 26.95 12.54
C HIS A 276 8.51 28.24 12.95
N GLY A 277 9.16 29.01 13.85
CA GLY A 277 8.61 30.26 14.38
C GLY A 277 8.27 31.31 13.29
N ASP A 278 9.08 31.36 12.24
CA ASP A 278 8.96 32.31 11.14
C ASP A 278 8.05 31.82 10.00
N TRP A 279 7.42 30.63 10.14
CA TRP A 279 6.56 30.03 9.10
C TRP A 279 5.52 31.02 8.54
N SER A 280 4.78 31.69 9.44
CA SER A 280 3.73 32.64 9.03
C SER A 280 4.28 33.86 8.31
N GLU A 281 5.45 34.36 8.73
CA GLU A 281 6.10 35.51 8.09
C GLU A 281 6.60 35.15 6.70
N VAL A 282 7.30 34.03 6.57
CA VAL A 282 7.83 33.51 5.30
C VAL A 282 6.69 33.24 4.30
N VAL A 283 5.61 32.57 4.75
CA VAL A 283 4.44 32.29 3.90
C VAL A 283 3.78 33.60 3.43
N ASN A 284 3.67 34.63 4.29
CA ASN A 284 3.14 35.93 3.92
C ASN A 284 4.03 36.65 2.91
N ALA A 285 5.36 36.56 3.04
CA ALA A 285 6.29 37.13 2.07
C ALA A 285 6.15 36.48 0.67
N VAL A 286 5.97 35.15 0.63
CA VAL A 286 5.68 34.42 -0.62
C VAL A 286 4.33 34.87 -1.21
N ALA A 287 3.29 35.00 -0.38
CA ALA A 287 1.97 35.44 -0.84
C ALA A 287 2.00 36.87 -1.43
N ARG A 288 2.85 37.76 -0.88
CA ARG A 288 3.07 39.12 -1.41
C ARG A 288 4.06 39.17 -2.59
N ARG A 289 4.61 38.01 -3.01
CA ARG A 289 5.64 37.88 -4.06
C ARG A 289 6.96 38.62 -3.73
N GLU A 290 7.28 38.77 -2.47
CA GLU A 290 8.53 39.35 -1.96
C GLU A 290 9.64 38.31 -1.86
N LEU A 291 9.24 37.03 -1.78
CA LEU A 291 10.13 35.88 -1.70
C LEU A 291 9.60 34.76 -2.61
N ASP A 292 10.47 34.05 -3.29
CA ASP A 292 10.06 32.87 -4.05
C ASP A 292 9.97 31.61 -3.14
N PRO A 293 9.14 30.60 -3.50
CA PRO A 293 8.92 29.44 -2.65
C PRO A 293 10.17 28.60 -2.37
N LEU A 294 11.16 28.57 -3.28
CA LEU A 294 12.38 27.77 -3.10
C LEU A 294 13.28 28.41 -2.05
N THR A 295 13.56 29.71 -2.19
CA THR A 295 14.32 30.47 -1.20
C THR A 295 13.63 30.49 0.16
N ALA A 296 12.28 30.56 0.19
CA ALA A 296 11.50 30.42 1.41
C ALA A 296 11.74 29.07 2.11
N ALA A 297 11.74 27.99 1.34
CA ALA A 297 11.99 26.65 1.88
C ALA A 297 13.42 26.50 2.41
N GLU A 298 14.43 27.06 1.71
CA GLU A 298 15.82 27.07 2.17
C GLU A 298 15.96 27.80 3.51
N GLN A 299 15.37 29.00 3.65
CA GLN A 299 15.38 29.76 4.91
C GLN A 299 14.81 28.97 6.10
N LEU A 300 13.72 28.20 5.87
CA LEU A 300 13.07 27.42 6.91
C LEU A 300 13.82 26.12 7.25
N LEU A 301 14.72 25.65 6.39
CA LEU A 301 15.50 24.44 6.62
C LEU A 301 16.88 24.73 7.22
N ASP A 302 17.45 25.90 6.99
CA ASP A 302 18.79 26.31 7.44
C ASP A 302 18.77 26.92 8.86
N SER A 303 17.58 27.15 9.42
CA SER A 303 17.37 27.71 10.77
C SER A 303 17.11 26.59 11.78
#